data_430f3fcc1aca1432b255d93eb35d8db2
#
_entry.id   430f3fcc1aca1432b255d93eb35d8db2
#
_cell.length_a   1.000
_cell.length_b   1.000
_cell.length_c   1.000
_cell.angle_alpha   90.00
_cell.angle_beta   90.00
_cell.angle_gamma   90.00
#
_symmetry.space_group_name_H-M   'P 1'
#
loop_
_entity.id
_entity.type
_entity.pdbx_description
1 polymer ?
#
loop_
_entity_poly.entity_id
_entity_poly.type
_entity_poly.pdbx_seq_one_letter_code
_entity_poly.pdbx_strand_id
1 'polypeptide(L)'
;MTRHRVPVQAFRNFLSILIGFGLGAVNNLLVLPWAFGDDLTSWGLVRVAAAWGTLIGPILAFGAPAAMNRFKGSTDASGRFPELLATLIWPPLTLFLVFVALPALLFPEGVATLLGLEEVHQSAVRPIALLAGLQAAQIYFAGFLSTRLKTALATFARETFFKFGYLALGLALGMGWIGEPQFLPAFVGLYVLVLALLVAQSLANQFKVQLPGIRDRSLRRETRRYGGTMILGASAVIIMSQIDVIMIGRLLDLSLVPAFTIAAFIATVTQIPDRAFQRLLQPLIAQSLHRQDDKETWRLVGMTHNSMLLSSGWILACLWATTPEMNRLLPEEFRGLETVILTAGAAKVLLSGSIGSHVLLGQSDHYQKTIGLNWTMVAAAIPLNLWMIPESGLGLGLLGAALATFSAVLLSVVARQWVVWRIWNRRIPGVKSLLILAAVCLPGQLLHLWTPEATAVGILLLKSTGVTVTVALLAWSLNLAPEGQALLLQKIRSRAT
;
A
#
# COMPACT_ATOMS: atom_id res chain seq x y z
N MET A 1 -29.22 15.82 -7.44
CA MET A 1 -28.89 15.27 -6.10
C MET A 1 -27.50 14.60 -5.97
N THR A 2 -26.81 14.24 -7.04
CA THR A 2 -25.52 13.52 -7.01
C THR A 2 -24.28 14.39 -6.78
N ARG A 3 -24.27 15.68 -7.19
CA ARG A 3 -23.10 16.57 -7.08
C ARG A 3 -22.62 16.85 -5.64
N HIS A 4 -23.52 16.93 -4.65
CA HIS A 4 -23.14 17.17 -3.24
C HIS A 4 -22.68 15.91 -2.48
N ARG A 5 -23.01 14.70 -2.94
CA ARG A 5 -22.65 13.45 -2.26
C ARG A 5 -21.19 13.03 -2.47
N VAL A 6 -20.59 13.35 -3.62
CA VAL A 6 -19.22 12.95 -3.95
C VAL A 6 -18.17 13.61 -3.04
N PRO A 7 -18.18 14.94 -2.79
CA PRO A 7 -17.22 15.57 -1.88
C PRO A 7 -17.33 15.06 -0.44
N VAL A 8 -18.55 14.83 0.05
CA VAL A 8 -18.78 14.29 1.41
C VAL A 8 -18.24 12.86 1.54
N GLN A 9 -18.44 12.01 0.53
CA GLN A 9 -17.88 10.65 0.53
C GLN A 9 -16.33 10.68 0.48
N ALA A 10 -15.76 11.57 -0.34
CA ALA A 10 -14.32 11.73 -0.42
C ALA A 10 -13.71 12.19 0.92
N PHE A 11 -14.34 13.14 1.60
CA PHE A 11 -13.92 13.61 2.92
C PHE A 11 -14.03 12.50 3.98
N ARG A 12 -15.13 11.76 4.02
CA ARG A 12 -15.31 10.63 4.93
C ARG A 12 -14.29 9.52 4.69
N ASN A 13 -14.01 9.19 3.42
CA ASN A 13 -12.95 8.25 3.06
C ASN A 13 -11.58 8.73 3.55
N PHE A 14 -11.25 9.99 3.34
CA PHE A 14 -9.99 10.58 3.80
C PHE A 14 -9.86 10.51 5.32
N LEU A 15 -10.90 10.91 6.05
CA LEU A 15 -10.92 10.86 7.51
C LEU A 15 -10.76 9.42 8.04
N SER A 16 -11.46 8.45 7.44
CA SER A 16 -11.34 7.03 7.80
C SER A 16 -9.92 6.50 7.58
N ILE A 17 -9.27 6.88 6.47
CA ILE A 17 -7.88 6.48 6.18
C ILE A 17 -6.92 7.13 7.20
N LEU A 18 -7.11 8.41 7.53
CA LEU A 18 -6.25 9.14 8.47
C LEU A 18 -6.36 8.57 9.89
N ILE A 19 -7.59 8.37 10.38
CA ILE A 19 -7.84 7.73 11.68
C ILE A 19 -7.25 6.31 11.68
N GLY A 20 -7.51 5.54 10.63
CA GLY A 20 -6.96 4.20 10.51
C GLY A 20 -5.43 4.19 10.48
N PHE A 21 -4.77 5.17 9.86
CA PHE A 21 -3.32 5.30 9.89
C PHE A 21 -2.80 5.58 11.31
N GLY A 22 -3.44 6.52 12.03
CA GLY A 22 -3.10 6.82 13.42
C GLY A 22 -3.29 5.62 14.36
N LEU A 23 -4.43 4.90 14.25
CA LEU A 23 -4.66 3.66 15.00
C LEU A 23 -3.60 2.59 14.66
N GLY A 24 -3.23 2.47 13.39
CA GLY A 24 -2.18 1.56 12.94
C GLY A 24 -0.81 1.94 13.52
N ALA A 25 -0.49 3.23 13.63
CA ALA A 25 0.73 3.70 14.24
C ALA A 25 0.80 3.35 15.73
N VAL A 26 -0.24 3.69 16.51
CA VAL A 26 -0.32 3.33 17.94
C VAL A 26 -0.20 1.82 18.14
N ASN A 27 -0.90 1.05 17.30
CA ASN A 27 -0.89 -0.41 17.41
C ASN A 27 0.49 -1.01 17.11
N ASN A 28 1.09 -0.68 15.96
CA ASN A 28 2.35 -1.29 15.54
C ASN A 28 3.58 -0.77 16.30
N LEU A 29 3.56 0.48 16.78
CA LEU A 29 4.74 1.07 17.42
C LEU A 29 4.71 0.99 18.95
N LEU A 30 3.53 0.85 19.56
CA LEU A 30 3.38 0.88 21.01
C LEU A 30 2.71 -0.39 21.55
N VAL A 31 1.50 -0.72 21.07
CA VAL A 31 0.68 -1.75 21.69
C VAL A 31 1.17 -3.16 21.40
N LEU A 32 1.47 -3.49 20.14
CA LEU A 32 1.94 -4.84 19.80
C LEU A 32 3.32 -5.15 20.35
N PRO A 33 4.34 -4.24 20.29
CA PRO A 33 5.59 -4.47 20.98
C PRO A 33 5.42 -4.74 22.47
N TRP A 34 4.58 -3.96 23.14
CA TRP A 34 4.27 -4.19 24.56
C TRP A 34 3.50 -5.49 24.82
N ALA A 35 2.53 -5.83 23.94
CA ALA A 35 1.64 -6.97 24.14
C ALA A 35 2.32 -8.33 23.91
N PHE A 36 3.19 -8.41 22.91
CA PHE A 36 3.96 -9.64 22.60
C PHE A 36 5.25 -9.76 23.43
N GLY A 37 5.79 -8.63 23.94
CA GLY A 37 7.02 -8.67 24.72
C GLY A 37 8.13 -9.46 24.01
N ASP A 38 8.62 -10.53 24.67
CA ASP A 38 9.70 -11.38 24.15
C ASP A 38 9.26 -12.38 23.08
N ASP A 39 7.93 -12.66 22.91
CA ASP A 39 7.45 -13.59 21.87
C ASP A 39 7.24 -12.92 20.52
N LEU A 40 8.34 -12.53 19.90
CA LEU A 40 8.35 -11.98 18.57
C LEU A 40 8.01 -13.01 17.49
N THR A 41 8.19 -14.30 17.76
CA THR A 41 7.91 -15.39 16.82
C THR A 41 6.40 -15.51 16.56
N SER A 42 5.57 -15.52 17.61
CA SER A 42 4.11 -15.54 17.48
C SER A 42 3.59 -14.30 16.75
N TRP A 43 4.15 -13.13 17.04
CA TRP A 43 3.81 -11.92 16.29
C TRP A 43 4.23 -12.00 14.81
N GLY A 44 5.44 -12.50 14.53
CA GLY A 44 5.95 -12.76 13.19
C GLY A 44 5.02 -13.68 12.40
N LEU A 45 4.55 -14.78 13.01
CA LEU A 45 3.59 -15.71 12.40
C LEU A 45 2.28 -15.01 12.00
N VAL A 46 1.72 -14.18 12.88
CA VAL A 46 0.50 -13.40 12.57
C VAL A 46 0.75 -12.46 11.38
N ARG A 47 1.92 -11.82 11.32
CA ARG A 47 2.29 -10.90 10.23
C ARG A 47 2.46 -11.62 8.90
N VAL A 48 3.11 -12.79 8.90
CA VAL A 48 3.26 -13.65 7.71
C VAL A 48 1.91 -14.18 7.26
N ALA A 49 1.05 -14.63 8.19
CA ALA A 49 -0.30 -15.07 7.88
C ALA A 49 -1.14 -13.94 7.24
N ALA A 50 -1.07 -12.73 7.79
CA ALA A 50 -1.72 -11.56 7.23
C ALA A 50 -1.17 -11.19 5.83
N ALA A 51 0.16 -11.31 5.63
CA ALA A 51 0.82 -11.05 4.35
C ALA A 51 0.36 -12.02 3.26
N TRP A 52 0.32 -13.33 3.55
CA TRP A 52 -0.22 -14.33 2.64
C TRP A 52 -1.70 -14.10 2.33
N GLY A 53 -2.53 -13.83 3.34
CA GLY A 53 -3.93 -13.49 3.13
C GLY A 53 -4.11 -12.25 2.23
N THR A 54 -3.32 -11.20 2.46
CA THR A 54 -3.35 -9.96 1.67
C THR A 54 -2.83 -10.15 0.25
N LEU A 55 -1.94 -11.11 0.02
CA LEU A 55 -1.45 -11.46 -1.31
C LEU A 55 -2.46 -12.30 -2.07
N ILE A 56 -2.98 -13.36 -1.46
CA ILE A 56 -3.85 -14.34 -2.13
C ILE A 56 -5.27 -13.79 -2.30
N GLY A 57 -5.83 -13.10 -1.29
CA GLY A 57 -7.22 -12.64 -1.28
C GLY A 57 -7.62 -11.80 -2.50
N PRO A 58 -6.89 -10.74 -2.88
CA PRO A 58 -7.19 -9.97 -4.09
C PRO A 58 -7.07 -10.77 -5.40
N ILE A 59 -6.14 -11.74 -5.46
CA ILE A 59 -6.00 -12.65 -6.62
C ILE A 59 -7.25 -13.52 -6.74
N LEU A 60 -7.72 -14.07 -5.62
CA LEU A 60 -8.96 -14.84 -5.57
C LEU A 60 -10.17 -14.00 -5.97
N ALA A 61 -10.22 -12.72 -5.60
CA ALA A 61 -11.32 -11.83 -5.98
C ALA A 61 -11.47 -11.62 -7.49
N PHE A 62 -10.51 -12.07 -8.28
CA PHE A 62 -10.53 -12.16 -9.75
C PHE A 62 -10.99 -10.88 -10.46
N GLY A 63 -10.62 -9.71 -9.94
CA GLY A 63 -10.98 -8.41 -10.52
C GLY A 63 -12.47 -8.08 -10.47
N ALA A 64 -13.26 -8.79 -9.65
CA ALA A 64 -14.71 -8.60 -9.53
C ALA A 64 -15.13 -7.14 -9.28
N PRO A 65 -14.48 -6.34 -8.41
CA PRO A 65 -14.83 -4.94 -8.22
C PRO A 65 -14.73 -4.08 -9.49
N ALA A 66 -13.67 -4.30 -10.27
CA ALA A 66 -13.47 -3.57 -11.53
C ALA A 66 -14.53 -3.95 -12.57
N ALA A 67 -14.83 -5.25 -12.69
CA ALA A 67 -15.87 -5.75 -13.58
C ALA A 67 -17.28 -5.25 -13.17
N MET A 68 -17.61 -5.25 -11.88
CA MET A 68 -18.85 -4.70 -11.36
C MET A 68 -19.03 -3.23 -11.78
N ASN A 69 -18.01 -2.40 -11.58
CA ASN A 69 -18.09 -0.98 -11.91
C ASN A 69 -18.20 -0.74 -13.42
N ARG A 70 -17.45 -1.50 -14.24
CA ARG A 70 -17.46 -1.35 -15.71
C ARG A 70 -18.79 -1.73 -16.32
N PHE A 71 -19.31 -2.91 -15.94
CA PHE A 71 -20.52 -3.49 -16.58
C PHE A 71 -21.82 -3.09 -15.89
N LYS A 72 -21.77 -2.33 -14.78
CA LYS A 72 -22.95 -1.88 -14.07
C LYS A 72 -23.93 -1.15 -14.99
N GLY A 73 -23.47 -0.14 -15.73
CA GLY A 73 -24.35 0.71 -16.57
C GLY A 73 -25.17 -0.10 -17.56
N SER A 74 -24.55 -1.02 -18.29
CA SER A 74 -25.21 -1.86 -19.28
C SER A 74 -26.13 -2.92 -18.67
N THR A 75 -25.76 -3.49 -17.52
CA THR A 75 -26.55 -4.53 -16.85
C THR A 75 -27.67 -3.95 -15.97
N ASP A 76 -27.49 -2.78 -15.36
CA ASP A 76 -28.54 -2.07 -14.62
C ASP A 76 -29.68 -1.62 -15.56
N ALA A 77 -29.34 -1.07 -16.71
CA ALA A 77 -30.31 -0.65 -17.73
C ALA A 77 -31.17 -1.80 -18.26
N SER A 78 -30.62 -3.00 -18.31
CA SER A 78 -31.33 -4.23 -18.72
C SER A 78 -31.92 -5.05 -17.55
N GLY A 79 -31.86 -4.55 -16.31
CA GLY A 79 -32.30 -5.28 -15.11
C GLY A 79 -31.47 -6.52 -14.75
N ARG A 80 -30.32 -6.73 -15.42
CA ARG A 80 -29.47 -7.95 -15.31
C ARG A 80 -28.32 -7.80 -14.32
N PHE A 81 -28.26 -6.71 -13.56
CA PHE A 81 -27.18 -6.50 -12.59
C PHE A 81 -27.07 -7.61 -11.51
N PRO A 82 -28.20 -8.19 -10.98
CA PRO A 82 -28.14 -9.35 -10.09
C PRO A 82 -27.52 -10.60 -10.74
N GLU A 83 -27.71 -10.81 -12.05
CA GLU A 83 -27.04 -11.89 -12.79
C GLU A 83 -25.54 -11.65 -12.95
N LEU A 84 -25.10 -10.37 -13.14
CA LEU A 84 -23.70 -9.99 -13.16
C LEU A 84 -23.04 -10.33 -11.81
N LEU A 85 -23.66 -9.96 -10.70
CA LEU A 85 -23.15 -10.29 -9.37
C LEU A 85 -22.98 -11.79 -9.18
N ALA A 86 -23.97 -12.59 -9.58
CA ALA A 86 -23.88 -14.05 -9.56
C ALA A 86 -22.70 -14.56 -10.40
N THR A 87 -22.54 -14.05 -11.61
CA THR A 87 -21.45 -14.44 -12.52
C THR A 87 -20.06 -14.16 -11.93
N LEU A 88 -19.92 -13.07 -11.17
CA LEU A 88 -18.66 -12.65 -10.55
C LEU A 88 -18.36 -13.31 -9.20
N ILE A 89 -19.31 -14.08 -8.61
CA ILE A 89 -19.07 -14.89 -7.41
C ILE A 89 -18.35 -16.20 -7.76
N TRP A 90 -18.67 -16.80 -8.90
CA TRP A 90 -18.17 -18.14 -9.23
C TRP A 90 -16.65 -18.22 -9.37
N PRO A 91 -15.93 -17.32 -10.09
CA PRO A 91 -14.47 -17.40 -10.18
C PRO A 91 -13.77 -17.30 -8.82
N PRO A 92 -14.06 -16.32 -7.94
CA PRO A 92 -13.51 -16.28 -6.58
C PRO A 92 -13.77 -17.55 -5.78
N LEU A 93 -15.01 -18.04 -5.80
CA LEU A 93 -15.40 -19.22 -5.03
C LEU A 93 -14.68 -20.48 -5.53
N THR A 94 -14.64 -20.71 -6.84
CA THR A 94 -13.97 -21.88 -7.43
C THR A 94 -12.46 -21.83 -7.20
N LEU A 95 -11.81 -20.67 -7.39
CA LEU A 95 -10.39 -20.49 -7.11
C LEU A 95 -10.08 -20.73 -5.63
N PHE A 96 -10.89 -20.19 -4.74
CA PHE A 96 -10.73 -20.42 -3.30
C PHE A 96 -10.84 -21.90 -2.94
N LEU A 97 -11.91 -22.58 -3.37
CA LEU A 97 -12.14 -23.98 -3.04
C LEU A 97 -11.02 -24.87 -3.60
N VAL A 98 -10.68 -24.72 -4.88
CA VAL A 98 -9.75 -25.64 -5.57
C VAL A 98 -8.30 -25.39 -5.18
N PHE A 99 -7.87 -24.12 -5.11
CA PHE A 99 -6.45 -23.78 -4.95
C PHE A 99 -6.04 -23.38 -3.52
N VAL A 100 -7.00 -23.16 -2.63
CA VAL A 100 -6.70 -22.73 -1.27
C VAL A 100 -7.33 -23.65 -0.22
N ALA A 101 -8.65 -23.82 -0.22
CA ALA A 101 -9.34 -24.55 0.82
C ALA A 101 -9.07 -26.05 0.77
N LEU A 102 -9.25 -26.69 -0.39
CA LEU A 102 -8.97 -28.13 -0.54
C LEU A 102 -7.51 -28.50 -0.26
N PRO A 103 -6.49 -27.80 -0.83
CA PRO A 103 -5.09 -28.06 -0.47
C PRO A 103 -4.80 -27.88 1.02
N ALA A 104 -5.31 -26.81 1.64
CA ALA A 104 -5.09 -26.56 3.07
C ALA A 104 -5.75 -27.59 3.99
N LEU A 105 -6.81 -28.25 3.52
CA LEU A 105 -7.51 -29.31 4.27
C LEU A 105 -6.90 -30.69 4.04
N LEU A 106 -6.57 -31.03 2.79
CA LEU A 106 -6.14 -32.37 2.39
C LEU A 106 -4.61 -32.56 2.50
N PHE A 107 -3.84 -31.50 2.30
CA PHE A 107 -2.37 -31.54 2.24
C PHE A 107 -1.75 -30.39 3.04
N PRO A 108 -2.06 -30.23 4.35
CA PRO A 108 -1.59 -29.09 5.14
C PRO A 108 -0.06 -29.00 5.21
N GLU A 109 0.65 -30.13 5.28
CA GLU A 109 2.12 -30.19 5.30
C GLU A 109 2.73 -29.67 4.00
N GLY A 110 2.23 -30.11 2.85
CA GLY A 110 2.68 -29.63 1.55
C GLY A 110 2.41 -28.14 1.34
N VAL A 111 1.25 -27.65 1.83
CA VAL A 111 0.95 -26.21 1.81
C VAL A 111 1.87 -25.44 2.76
N ALA A 112 2.15 -25.93 3.97
CA ALA A 112 3.09 -25.31 4.90
C ALA A 112 4.48 -25.15 4.27
N THR A 113 5.01 -26.21 3.67
CA THR A 113 6.29 -26.18 2.94
C THR A 113 6.28 -25.15 1.80
N LEU A 114 5.18 -25.10 1.02
CA LEU A 114 5.01 -24.11 -0.06
C LEU A 114 5.01 -22.67 0.49
N LEU A 115 4.34 -22.45 1.62
CA LEU A 115 4.27 -21.14 2.29
C LEU A 115 5.59 -20.78 3.01
N GLY A 116 6.53 -21.72 3.13
CA GLY A 116 7.79 -21.53 3.86
C GLY A 116 7.62 -21.52 5.38
N LEU A 117 6.62 -22.24 5.89
CA LEU A 117 6.38 -22.41 7.31
C LEU A 117 7.12 -23.65 7.82
N GLU A 118 7.74 -23.54 8.99
CA GLU A 118 8.33 -24.68 9.68
C GLU A 118 7.25 -25.67 10.16
N GLU A 119 7.63 -26.92 10.46
CA GLU A 119 6.69 -27.96 10.90
C GLU A 119 5.90 -27.54 12.14
N VAL A 120 6.51 -26.81 13.07
CA VAL A 120 5.86 -26.31 14.29
C VAL A 120 4.71 -25.34 13.97
N HIS A 121 4.79 -24.64 12.84
CA HIS A 121 3.81 -23.63 12.44
C HIS A 121 2.77 -24.11 11.42
N GLN A 122 2.68 -25.41 11.15
CA GLN A 122 1.69 -26.00 10.22
C GLN A 122 0.25 -25.65 10.59
N SER A 123 -0.03 -25.48 11.90
CA SER A 123 -1.37 -25.07 12.39
C SER A 123 -1.84 -23.74 11.82
N ALA A 124 -0.92 -22.86 11.34
CA ALA A 124 -1.25 -21.59 10.72
C ALA A 124 -1.79 -21.70 9.28
N VAL A 125 -1.63 -22.85 8.60
CA VAL A 125 -2.09 -23.06 7.21
C VAL A 125 -3.59 -22.80 7.07
N ARG A 126 -4.40 -23.33 7.99
CA ARG A 126 -5.87 -23.15 7.98
C ARG A 126 -6.26 -21.68 8.24
N PRO A 127 -5.75 -20.99 9.27
CA PRO A 127 -5.93 -19.56 9.42
C PRO A 127 -5.55 -18.74 8.18
N ILE A 128 -4.42 -19.02 7.52
CA ILE A 128 -3.98 -18.34 6.29
C ILE A 128 -5.00 -18.55 5.15
N ALA A 129 -5.45 -19.80 4.96
CA ALA A 129 -6.47 -20.11 3.96
C ALA A 129 -7.78 -19.36 4.23
N LEU A 130 -8.24 -19.31 5.49
CA LEU A 130 -9.42 -18.55 5.90
C LEU A 130 -9.23 -17.04 5.64
N LEU A 131 -8.09 -16.48 6.02
CA LEU A 131 -7.78 -15.06 5.78
C LEU A 131 -7.85 -14.72 4.28
N ALA A 132 -7.31 -15.57 3.41
CA ALA A 132 -7.36 -15.36 1.96
C ALA A 132 -8.81 -15.34 1.44
N GLY A 133 -9.63 -16.31 1.87
CA GLY A 133 -11.06 -16.37 1.50
C GLY A 133 -11.87 -15.19 2.03
N LEU A 134 -11.66 -14.84 3.31
CA LEU A 134 -12.33 -13.70 3.94
C LEU A 134 -11.96 -12.38 3.26
N GLN A 135 -10.69 -12.18 2.91
CA GLN A 135 -10.26 -10.98 2.19
C GLN A 135 -10.85 -10.93 0.77
N ALA A 136 -10.89 -12.05 0.04
CA ALA A 136 -11.54 -12.11 -1.26
C ALA A 136 -13.02 -11.71 -1.18
N ALA A 137 -13.74 -12.24 -0.19
CA ALA A 137 -15.13 -11.90 0.07
C ALA A 137 -15.30 -10.41 0.45
N GLN A 138 -14.45 -9.88 1.34
CA GLN A 138 -14.47 -8.46 1.69
C GLN A 138 -14.26 -7.56 0.47
N ILE A 139 -13.33 -7.91 -0.42
CA ILE A 139 -13.06 -7.20 -1.67
C ILE A 139 -14.28 -7.23 -2.58
N TYR A 140 -14.95 -8.37 -2.69
CA TYR A 140 -16.16 -8.51 -3.48
C TYR A 140 -17.29 -7.60 -2.98
N PHE A 141 -17.62 -7.63 -1.68
CA PHE A 141 -18.68 -6.80 -1.09
C PHE A 141 -18.32 -5.30 -1.09
N ALA A 142 -17.05 -4.95 -0.84
CA ALA A 142 -16.58 -3.57 -0.98
C ALA A 142 -16.71 -3.08 -2.44
N GLY A 143 -16.47 -3.94 -3.41
CA GLY A 143 -16.71 -3.69 -4.83
C GLY A 143 -18.18 -3.40 -5.12
N PHE A 144 -19.10 -4.20 -4.59
CA PHE A 144 -20.53 -3.94 -4.71
C PHE A 144 -20.91 -2.59 -4.10
N LEU A 145 -20.48 -2.28 -2.88
CA LEU A 145 -20.76 -1.00 -2.22
C LEU A 145 -20.21 0.20 -3.02
N SER A 146 -19.10 0.04 -3.73
CA SER A 146 -18.56 1.08 -4.61
C SER A 146 -19.51 1.38 -5.78
N THR A 147 -20.16 0.36 -6.33
CA THR A 147 -21.16 0.53 -7.40
C THR A 147 -22.40 1.32 -6.92
N ARG A 148 -22.69 1.31 -5.63
CA ARG A 148 -23.78 2.06 -4.99
C ARG A 148 -23.32 3.43 -4.44
N LEU A 149 -22.10 3.87 -4.76
CA LEU A 149 -21.48 5.10 -4.24
C LEU A 149 -21.43 5.14 -2.70
N LYS A 150 -21.26 3.98 -2.06
CA LYS A 150 -21.14 3.83 -0.59
C LYS A 150 -19.70 3.46 -0.19
N THR A 151 -18.72 4.02 -0.89
CA THR A 151 -17.29 3.73 -0.66
C THR A 151 -16.83 4.08 0.75
N ALA A 152 -17.42 5.12 1.38
CA ALA A 152 -17.06 5.51 2.74
C ALA A 152 -17.38 4.43 3.78
N LEU A 153 -18.47 3.67 3.61
CA LEU A 153 -18.82 2.56 4.49
C LEU A 153 -17.81 1.41 4.38
N ALA A 154 -17.46 1.06 3.15
CA ALA A 154 -16.46 0.01 2.91
C ALA A 154 -15.07 0.41 3.42
N THR A 155 -14.67 1.66 3.21
CA THR A 155 -13.39 2.19 3.74
C THR A 155 -13.39 2.22 5.27
N PHE A 156 -14.46 2.67 5.90
CA PHE A 156 -14.60 2.65 7.36
C PHE A 156 -14.44 1.24 7.93
N ALA A 157 -15.14 0.25 7.35
CA ALA A 157 -15.07 -1.14 7.83
C ALA A 157 -13.64 -1.71 7.74
N ARG A 158 -12.94 -1.47 6.64
CA ARG A 158 -11.63 -2.08 6.35
C ARG A 158 -10.45 -1.28 6.93
N GLU A 159 -10.57 0.03 7.08
CA GLU A 159 -9.48 0.88 7.55
C GLU A 159 -9.63 1.27 9.02
N THR A 160 -10.78 1.77 9.43
CA THR A 160 -10.97 2.27 10.80
C THR A 160 -11.41 1.17 11.75
N PHE A 161 -12.51 0.49 11.43
CA PHE A 161 -13.08 -0.55 12.31
C PHE A 161 -12.11 -1.73 12.49
N PHE A 162 -11.50 -2.22 11.40
CA PHE A 162 -10.50 -3.29 11.47
C PHE A 162 -9.31 -2.89 12.37
N LYS A 163 -8.74 -1.70 12.19
CA LYS A 163 -7.57 -1.27 12.97
C LYS A 163 -7.91 -0.98 14.42
N PHE A 164 -9.12 -0.50 14.69
CA PHE A 164 -9.62 -0.39 16.04
C PHE A 164 -9.76 -1.76 16.72
N GLY A 165 -10.36 -2.74 16.04
CA GLY A 165 -10.46 -4.11 16.54
C GLY A 165 -9.09 -4.76 16.73
N TYR A 166 -8.14 -4.51 15.83
CA TYR A 166 -6.77 -5.02 15.95
C TYR A 166 -6.03 -4.38 17.14
N LEU A 167 -6.24 -3.09 17.39
CA LEU A 167 -5.76 -2.41 18.60
C LEU A 167 -6.35 -3.03 19.87
N ALA A 168 -7.67 -3.28 19.87
CA ALA A 168 -8.35 -3.92 21.00
C ALA A 168 -7.81 -5.33 21.27
N LEU A 169 -7.51 -6.11 20.23
CA LEU A 169 -6.87 -7.43 20.38
C LEU A 169 -5.46 -7.32 20.97
N GLY A 170 -4.66 -6.35 20.53
CA GLY A 170 -3.34 -6.10 21.10
C GLY A 170 -3.42 -5.73 22.59
N LEU A 171 -4.36 -4.84 22.97
CA LEU A 171 -4.59 -4.51 24.37
C LEU A 171 -5.07 -5.72 25.18
N ALA A 172 -5.97 -6.55 24.63
CA ALA A 172 -6.45 -7.75 25.29
C ALA A 172 -5.34 -8.77 25.56
N LEU A 173 -4.39 -8.92 24.61
CA LEU A 173 -3.20 -9.76 24.79
C LEU A 173 -2.28 -9.18 25.89
N GLY A 174 -1.92 -7.90 25.80
CA GLY A 174 -1.02 -7.27 26.78
C GLY A 174 -1.60 -7.20 28.20
N MET A 175 -2.95 -7.19 28.35
CA MET A 175 -3.62 -7.29 29.64
C MET A 175 -3.80 -8.74 30.13
N GLY A 176 -3.37 -9.74 29.35
CA GLY A 176 -3.52 -11.14 29.69
C GLY A 176 -4.95 -11.70 29.59
N TRP A 177 -5.87 -11.01 28.91
CA TRP A 177 -7.25 -11.49 28.70
C TRP A 177 -7.31 -12.60 27.67
N ILE A 178 -6.38 -12.63 26.71
CA ILE A 178 -6.17 -13.69 25.73
C ILE A 178 -4.72 -14.12 25.76
N GLY A 179 -4.45 -15.41 25.50
CA GLY A 179 -3.09 -15.92 25.32
C GLY A 179 -2.59 -15.78 23.89
N GLU A 180 -1.28 -15.84 23.70
CA GLU A 180 -0.62 -15.76 22.38
C GLU A 180 -1.17 -16.77 21.36
N PRO A 181 -1.41 -18.06 21.71
CA PRO A 181 -1.97 -19.03 20.76
C PRO A 181 -3.38 -18.66 20.28
N GLN A 182 -4.11 -17.88 21.10
CA GLN A 182 -5.47 -17.44 20.77
C GLN A 182 -5.49 -16.20 19.88
N PHE A 183 -4.37 -15.47 19.78
CA PHE A 183 -4.31 -14.21 19.06
C PHE A 183 -4.55 -14.37 17.56
N LEU A 184 -3.91 -15.35 16.89
CA LEU A 184 -4.11 -15.61 15.47
C LEU A 184 -5.56 -16.03 15.14
N PRO A 185 -6.23 -16.94 15.86
CA PRO A 185 -7.66 -17.19 15.71
C PRO A 185 -8.55 -15.96 15.93
N ALA A 186 -8.28 -15.15 16.96
CA ALA A 186 -9.00 -13.92 17.24
C ALA A 186 -8.81 -12.88 16.12
N PHE A 187 -7.60 -12.78 15.58
CA PHE A 187 -7.29 -11.95 14.42
C PHE A 187 -8.08 -12.38 13.17
N VAL A 188 -8.21 -13.69 12.91
CA VAL A 188 -9.11 -14.22 11.86
C VAL A 188 -10.56 -13.85 12.15
N GLY A 189 -11.00 -13.96 13.41
CA GLY A 189 -12.33 -13.54 13.85
C GLY A 189 -12.64 -12.08 13.55
N LEU A 190 -11.65 -11.20 13.66
CA LEU A 190 -11.79 -9.79 13.28
C LEU A 190 -12.09 -9.62 11.79
N TYR A 191 -11.47 -10.42 10.90
CA TYR A 191 -11.80 -10.42 9.47
C TYR A 191 -13.22 -10.92 9.21
N VAL A 192 -13.71 -11.89 10.00
CA VAL A 192 -15.12 -12.33 9.94
C VAL A 192 -16.06 -11.19 10.34
N LEU A 193 -15.76 -10.45 11.40
CA LEU A 193 -16.57 -9.29 11.83
C LEU A 193 -16.62 -8.19 10.77
N VAL A 194 -15.46 -7.86 10.15
CA VAL A 194 -15.41 -6.90 9.03
C VAL A 194 -16.25 -7.39 7.85
N LEU A 195 -16.15 -8.69 7.50
CA LEU A 195 -16.97 -9.27 6.44
C LEU A 195 -18.47 -9.19 6.78
N ALA A 196 -18.85 -9.54 8.00
CA ALA A 196 -20.24 -9.46 8.45
C ALA A 196 -20.79 -8.03 8.34
N LEU A 197 -20.00 -7.03 8.71
CA LEU A 197 -20.35 -5.62 8.56
C LEU A 197 -20.54 -5.23 7.08
N LEU A 198 -19.64 -5.67 6.19
CA LEU A 198 -19.74 -5.39 4.74
C LEU A 198 -20.95 -6.10 4.11
N VAL A 199 -21.25 -7.35 4.53
CA VAL A 199 -22.43 -8.09 4.08
C VAL A 199 -23.70 -7.39 4.55
N ALA A 200 -23.82 -7.05 5.83
CA ALA A 200 -24.97 -6.33 6.38
C ALA A 200 -25.22 -5.00 5.64
N GLN A 201 -24.14 -4.23 5.40
CA GLN A 201 -24.22 -3.00 4.61
C GLN A 201 -24.65 -3.26 3.16
N SER A 202 -24.19 -4.35 2.55
CA SER A 202 -24.56 -4.73 1.18
C SER A 202 -26.03 -5.12 1.09
N LEU A 203 -26.53 -5.90 2.03
CA LEU A 203 -27.95 -6.27 2.13
C LEU A 203 -28.84 -5.04 2.32
N ALA A 204 -28.47 -4.12 3.20
CA ALA A 204 -29.15 -2.83 3.39
C ALA A 204 -29.16 -1.95 2.13
N ASN A 205 -28.21 -2.16 1.19
CA ASN A 205 -28.14 -1.43 -0.08
C ASN A 205 -28.63 -2.29 -1.27
N GLN A 206 -29.59 -3.19 -1.03
CA GLN A 206 -30.26 -4.00 -2.05
C GLN A 206 -29.33 -4.94 -2.82
N PHE A 207 -28.40 -5.59 -2.10
CA PHE A 207 -27.63 -6.67 -2.67
C PHE A 207 -28.55 -7.86 -2.97
N LYS A 208 -28.67 -8.20 -4.25
CA LYS A 208 -29.44 -9.33 -4.74
C LYS A 208 -28.62 -10.08 -5.76
N VAL A 209 -28.65 -11.38 -5.70
CA VAL A 209 -27.96 -12.30 -6.62
C VAL A 209 -29.00 -13.15 -7.30
N GLN A 210 -28.91 -13.30 -8.61
CA GLN A 210 -29.81 -14.15 -9.39
C GLN A 210 -29.01 -15.22 -10.09
N LEU A 211 -29.19 -16.46 -9.63
CA LEU A 211 -28.58 -17.64 -10.24
C LEU A 211 -29.40 -18.11 -11.45
N PRO A 212 -28.74 -18.70 -12.45
CA PRO A 212 -27.33 -19.12 -12.53
C PRO A 212 -26.34 -18.01 -12.95
N GLY A 213 -26.74 -16.76 -13.06
CA GLY A 213 -25.95 -15.64 -13.56
C GLY A 213 -26.21 -15.34 -15.05
N ILE A 214 -25.32 -14.56 -15.68
CA ILE A 214 -25.47 -14.12 -17.06
C ILE A 214 -25.49 -15.33 -18.00
N ARG A 215 -26.63 -15.52 -18.71
CA ARG A 215 -26.82 -16.59 -19.71
C ARG A 215 -26.11 -16.28 -21.03
N ASP A 216 -26.03 -15.01 -21.40
CA ASP A 216 -25.32 -14.56 -22.59
C ASP A 216 -23.84 -14.93 -22.51
N ARG A 217 -23.42 -15.84 -23.40
CA ARG A 217 -22.06 -16.38 -23.41
C ARG A 217 -21.01 -15.31 -23.76
N SER A 218 -21.37 -14.34 -24.61
CA SER A 218 -20.46 -13.31 -25.05
C SER A 218 -20.17 -12.31 -23.91
N LEU A 219 -21.20 -11.80 -23.24
CA LEU A 219 -21.08 -10.88 -22.10
C LEU A 219 -20.39 -11.57 -20.90
N ARG A 220 -20.71 -12.83 -20.64
CA ARG A 220 -20.05 -13.61 -19.59
C ARG A 220 -18.55 -13.78 -19.87
N ARG A 221 -18.17 -14.08 -21.12
CA ARG A 221 -16.77 -14.20 -21.54
C ARG A 221 -16.04 -12.87 -21.43
N GLU A 222 -16.66 -11.79 -21.89
CA GLU A 222 -16.08 -10.44 -21.81
C GLU A 222 -15.86 -10.01 -20.35
N THR A 223 -16.85 -10.21 -19.49
CA THR A 223 -16.77 -9.89 -18.04
C THR A 223 -15.62 -10.65 -17.37
N ARG A 224 -15.49 -11.96 -17.62
CA ARG A 224 -14.40 -12.77 -17.05
C ARG A 224 -13.03 -12.38 -17.61
N ARG A 225 -12.93 -12.13 -18.92
CA ARG A 225 -11.68 -11.66 -19.54
C ARG A 225 -11.23 -10.33 -18.96
N TYR A 226 -12.17 -9.41 -18.80
CA TYR A 226 -11.89 -8.10 -18.19
C TYR A 226 -11.41 -8.24 -16.74
N GLY A 227 -12.10 -9.03 -15.91
CA GLY A 227 -11.68 -9.30 -14.53
C GLY A 227 -10.27 -9.90 -14.47
N GLY A 228 -9.97 -10.91 -15.29
CA GLY A 228 -8.64 -11.51 -15.38
C GLY A 228 -7.55 -10.54 -15.80
N THR A 229 -7.83 -9.64 -16.74
CA THR A 229 -6.86 -8.61 -17.15
C THR A 229 -6.60 -7.61 -16.02
N MET A 230 -7.65 -7.22 -15.30
CA MET A 230 -7.52 -6.27 -14.18
C MET A 230 -6.70 -6.86 -13.02
N ILE A 231 -6.88 -8.14 -12.71
CA ILE A 231 -6.09 -8.77 -11.65
C ILE A 231 -4.62 -8.90 -12.04
N LEU A 232 -4.31 -9.23 -13.30
CA LEU A 232 -2.93 -9.26 -13.78
C LEU A 232 -2.24 -7.90 -13.63
N GLY A 233 -2.97 -6.80 -13.87
CA GLY A 233 -2.44 -5.45 -13.67
C GLY A 233 -2.20 -5.10 -12.20
N ALA A 234 -3.06 -5.57 -11.31
CA ALA A 234 -3.00 -5.27 -9.88
C ALA A 234 -2.08 -6.20 -9.10
N SER A 235 -1.96 -7.48 -9.51
CA SER A 235 -1.23 -8.50 -8.74
C SER A 235 0.24 -8.17 -8.52
N ALA A 236 0.92 -7.56 -9.48
CA ALA A 236 2.32 -7.16 -9.31
C ALA A 236 2.50 -6.16 -8.13
N VAL A 237 1.60 -5.18 -8.02
CA VAL A 237 1.63 -4.19 -6.92
C VAL A 237 1.31 -4.85 -5.58
N ILE A 238 0.37 -5.79 -5.58
CA ILE A 238 -0.01 -6.55 -4.39
C ILE A 238 1.16 -7.43 -3.91
N ILE A 239 1.80 -8.15 -4.83
CA ILE A 239 2.99 -8.97 -4.54
C ILE A 239 4.07 -8.09 -3.91
N MET A 240 4.43 -6.97 -4.54
CA MET A 240 5.45 -6.06 -4.04
C MET A 240 5.13 -5.48 -2.65
N SER A 241 3.86 -5.40 -2.27
CA SER A 241 3.49 -4.90 -0.95
C SER A 241 3.70 -5.92 0.18
N GLN A 242 3.82 -7.21 -0.13
CA GLN A 242 3.89 -8.28 0.86
C GLN A 242 5.14 -9.16 0.72
N ILE A 243 5.86 -9.07 -0.41
CA ILE A 243 6.92 -10.01 -0.74
C ILE A 243 8.04 -10.02 0.29
N ASP A 244 8.43 -8.85 0.80
CA ASP A 244 9.53 -8.74 1.76
C ASP A 244 9.19 -9.45 3.08
N VAL A 245 7.97 -9.25 3.60
CA VAL A 245 7.47 -9.92 4.82
C VAL A 245 7.45 -11.44 4.64
N ILE A 246 6.97 -11.91 3.49
CA ILE A 246 6.93 -13.33 3.16
C ILE A 246 8.34 -13.91 3.03
N MET A 247 9.24 -13.21 2.33
CA MET A 247 10.62 -13.68 2.11
C MET A 247 11.44 -13.70 3.40
N ILE A 248 11.27 -12.70 4.28
CA ILE A 248 11.90 -12.66 5.58
C ILE A 248 11.41 -13.84 6.43
N GLY A 249 10.10 -14.06 6.52
CA GLY A 249 9.54 -15.18 7.27
C GLY A 249 9.91 -16.56 6.73
N ARG A 250 10.33 -16.65 5.44
CA ARG A 250 10.78 -17.91 4.81
C ARG A 250 12.30 -18.12 4.88
N LEU A 251 13.11 -17.06 4.82
CA LEU A 251 14.55 -17.11 4.65
C LEU A 251 15.32 -16.79 5.94
N LEU A 252 14.63 -16.19 6.91
CA LEU A 252 15.14 -15.84 8.22
C LEU A 252 14.19 -16.36 9.31
N ASP A 253 14.49 -16.04 10.56
CA ASP A 253 13.63 -16.35 11.69
C ASP A 253 12.35 -15.47 11.68
N LEU A 254 11.21 -16.06 12.05
CA LEU A 254 9.92 -15.36 12.17
C LEU A 254 9.97 -14.20 13.17
N SER A 255 10.82 -14.28 14.19
CA SER A 255 11.01 -13.21 15.19
C SER A 255 11.53 -11.89 14.59
N LEU A 256 12.17 -11.94 13.41
CA LEU A 256 12.66 -10.76 12.70
C LEU A 256 11.58 -10.05 11.86
N VAL A 257 10.48 -10.73 11.57
CA VAL A 257 9.37 -10.17 10.77
C VAL A 257 8.72 -8.93 11.41
N PRO A 258 8.47 -8.89 12.75
CA PRO A 258 7.97 -7.69 13.40
C PRO A 258 8.89 -6.48 13.23
N ALA A 259 10.19 -6.66 13.41
CA ALA A 259 11.19 -5.59 13.27
C ALA A 259 11.16 -4.98 11.85
N PHE A 260 11.19 -5.81 10.81
CA PHE A 260 11.04 -5.32 9.42
C PHE A 260 9.68 -4.62 9.20
N THR A 261 8.60 -5.17 9.76
CA THR A 261 7.26 -4.59 9.61
C THR A 261 7.17 -3.20 10.23
N ILE A 262 7.77 -2.98 11.41
CA ILE A 262 7.85 -1.67 12.07
C ILE A 262 8.66 -0.71 11.18
N ALA A 263 9.85 -1.12 10.72
CA ALA A 263 10.68 -0.31 9.84
C ALA A 263 9.95 0.08 8.55
N ALA A 264 9.31 -0.88 7.89
CA ALA A 264 8.52 -0.66 6.68
C ALA A 264 7.31 0.26 6.95
N PHE A 265 6.64 0.12 8.11
CA PHE A 265 5.54 0.99 8.51
C PHE A 265 6.01 2.44 8.68
N ILE A 266 7.11 2.68 9.41
CA ILE A 266 7.70 4.01 9.56
C ILE A 266 8.04 4.60 8.18
N ALA A 267 8.66 3.82 7.30
CA ALA A 267 8.96 4.24 5.94
C ALA A 267 7.72 4.64 5.13
N THR A 268 6.52 4.09 5.42
CA THR A 268 5.29 4.44 4.67
C THR A 268 4.83 5.88 4.89
N VAL A 269 5.32 6.56 5.94
CA VAL A 269 5.01 7.97 6.19
C VAL A 269 5.46 8.85 5.01
N THR A 270 6.54 8.47 4.33
CA THR A 270 7.04 9.18 3.14
C THR A 270 6.05 9.21 1.96
N GLN A 271 5.08 8.29 1.94
CA GLN A 271 4.05 8.19 0.88
C GLN A 271 2.75 8.94 1.22
N ILE A 272 2.66 9.63 2.35
CA ILE A 272 1.44 10.40 2.71
C ILE A 272 1.09 11.42 1.62
N PRO A 273 2.05 12.20 1.04
CA PRO A 273 1.74 13.13 -0.05
C PRO A 273 1.14 12.45 -1.28
N ASP A 274 1.59 11.26 -1.63
CA ASP A 274 1.10 10.52 -2.81
C ASP A 274 -0.40 10.27 -2.76
N ARG A 275 -0.90 9.85 -1.59
CA ARG A 275 -2.32 9.52 -1.39
C ARG A 275 -3.24 10.72 -1.58
N ALA A 276 -2.74 11.91 -1.29
CA ALA A 276 -3.47 13.16 -1.49
C ALA A 276 -3.48 13.58 -2.97
N PHE A 277 -2.34 13.49 -3.65
CA PHE A 277 -2.16 14.00 -5.00
C PHE A 277 -2.66 13.07 -6.11
N GLN A 278 -2.53 11.75 -5.99
CA GLN A 278 -2.96 10.80 -7.03
C GLN A 278 -4.41 11.00 -7.48
N ARG A 279 -5.31 11.24 -6.53
CA ARG A 279 -6.74 11.41 -6.81
C ARG A 279 -7.05 12.67 -7.61
N LEU A 280 -6.21 13.69 -7.51
CA LEU A 280 -6.35 14.95 -8.24
C LEU A 280 -5.69 14.88 -9.61
N LEU A 281 -4.55 14.23 -9.71
CA LEU A 281 -3.73 14.19 -10.92
C LEU A 281 -4.27 13.28 -12.01
N GLN A 282 -4.82 12.12 -11.64
CA GLN A 282 -5.38 11.19 -12.62
C GLN A 282 -6.38 11.84 -13.59
N PRO A 283 -7.44 12.54 -13.10
CA PRO A 283 -8.39 13.16 -14.01
C PRO A 283 -7.82 14.34 -14.81
N LEU A 284 -6.85 15.09 -14.23
CA LEU A 284 -6.22 16.22 -14.92
C LEU A 284 -5.34 15.75 -16.08
N ILE A 285 -4.50 14.74 -15.86
CA ILE A 285 -3.65 14.17 -16.90
C ILE A 285 -4.52 13.47 -17.97
N ALA A 286 -5.55 12.72 -17.58
CA ALA A 286 -6.48 12.12 -18.53
C ALA A 286 -7.18 13.17 -19.41
N GLN A 287 -7.60 14.31 -18.83
CA GLN A 287 -8.25 15.38 -19.55
C GLN A 287 -7.29 16.10 -20.52
N SER A 288 -6.04 16.36 -20.12
CA SER A 288 -5.03 16.99 -20.98
C SER A 288 -4.65 16.09 -22.15
N LEU A 289 -4.51 14.77 -21.91
CA LEU A 289 -4.29 13.77 -22.96
C LEU A 289 -5.46 13.72 -23.96
N HIS A 290 -6.69 13.71 -23.47
CA HIS A 290 -7.87 13.68 -24.33
C HIS A 290 -8.02 14.95 -25.18
N ARG A 291 -7.58 16.10 -24.68
CA ARG A 291 -7.52 17.36 -25.41
C ARG A 291 -6.33 17.48 -26.34
N GLN A 292 -5.42 16.51 -26.33
CA GLN A 292 -4.15 16.53 -27.06
C GLN A 292 -3.29 17.78 -26.73
N ASP A 293 -3.41 18.27 -25.48
CA ASP A 293 -2.60 19.40 -25.00
C ASP A 293 -1.30 18.88 -24.39
N ASP A 294 -0.33 18.67 -25.26
CA ASP A 294 1.00 18.18 -24.88
C ASP A 294 1.70 19.11 -23.88
N LYS A 295 1.56 20.44 -24.05
CA LYS A 295 2.20 21.41 -23.16
C LYS A 295 1.69 21.29 -21.74
N GLU A 296 0.38 21.20 -21.56
CA GLU A 296 -0.23 21.05 -20.24
C GLU A 296 0.04 19.67 -19.65
N THR A 297 -0.01 18.60 -20.45
CA THR A 297 0.32 17.24 -20.02
C THR A 297 1.72 17.17 -19.42
N TRP A 298 2.75 17.70 -20.13
CA TRP A 298 4.13 17.68 -19.64
C TRP A 298 4.36 18.62 -18.46
N ARG A 299 3.65 19.74 -18.40
CA ARG A 299 3.65 20.62 -17.24
C ARG A 299 3.14 19.88 -16.00
N LEU A 300 1.99 19.19 -16.10
CA LEU A 300 1.41 18.41 -15.00
C LEU A 300 2.32 17.27 -14.54
N VAL A 301 2.90 16.52 -15.49
CA VAL A 301 3.81 15.41 -15.17
C VAL A 301 5.08 15.91 -14.48
N GLY A 302 5.72 16.98 -14.99
CA GLY A 302 6.91 17.57 -14.40
C GLY A 302 6.64 18.20 -13.03
N MET A 303 5.54 18.94 -12.88
CA MET A 303 5.09 19.48 -11.60
C MET A 303 4.90 18.37 -10.56
N THR A 304 4.22 17.30 -10.95
CA THR A 304 4.00 16.15 -10.07
C THR A 304 5.31 15.51 -9.64
N HIS A 305 6.21 15.25 -10.58
CA HIS A 305 7.52 14.68 -10.30
C HIS A 305 8.27 15.50 -9.24
N ASN A 306 8.42 16.80 -9.47
CA ASN A 306 9.17 17.67 -8.57
C ASN A 306 8.50 17.83 -7.21
N SER A 307 7.17 18.02 -7.17
CA SER A 307 6.42 18.20 -5.93
C SER A 307 6.41 16.93 -5.07
N MET A 308 6.28 15.75 -5.70
CA MET A 308 6.30 14.49 -4.98
C MET A 308 7.71 14.15 -4.49
N LEU A 309 8.73 14.36 -5.32
CA LEU A 309 10.11 14.13 -4.92
C LEU A 309 10.51 15.05 -3.75
N LEU A 310 10.09 16.33 -3.79
CA LEU A 310 10.35 17.29 -2.72
C LEU A 310 9.61 16.94 -1.43
N SER A 311 8.30 16.66 -1.50
CA SER A 311 7.48 16.43 -0.31
C SER A 311 7.75 15.08 0.35
N SER A 312 7.87 13.99 -0.43
CA SER A 312 8.23 12.67 0.09
C SER A 312 9.68 12.62 0.56
N GLY A 313 10.58 13.30 -0.16
CA GLY A 313 11.97 13.43 0.22
C GLY A 313 12.14 14.24 1.50
N TRP A 314 11.42 15.36 1.66
CA TRP A 314 11.40 16.11 2.92
C TRP A 314 11.03 15.23 4.12
N ILE A 315 10.01 14.41 4.01
CA ILE A 315 9.63 13.48 5.09
C ILE A 315 10.76 12.46 5.36
N LEU A 316 11.41 11.95 4.30
CA LEU A 316 12.55 11.05 4.46
C LEU A 316 13.73 11.75 5.16
N ALA A 317 13.98 13.03 4.85
CA ALA A 317 15.01 13.83 5.52
C ALA A 317 14.71 14.05 7.01
N CYS A 318 13.43 14.28 7.35
CA CYS A 318 13.01 14.33 8.75
C CYS A 318 13.26 13.00 9.47
N LEU A 319 12.88 11.88 8.85
CA LEU A 319 13.16 10.54 9.39
C LEU A 319 14.67 10.34 9.58
N TRP A 320 15.48 10.68 8.57
CA TRP A 320 16.93 10.54 8.65
C TRP A 320 17.55 11.37 9.78
N ALA A 321 17.19 12.65 9.88
CA ALA A 321 17.69 13.52 10.95
C ALA A 321 17.34 13.01 12.35
N THR A 322 16.22 12.31 12.51
CA THR A 322 15.67 11.88 13.80
C THR A 322 15.91 10.39 14.13
N THR A 323 16.64 9.64 13.29
CA THR A 323 16.90 8.21 13.55
C THR A 323 17.60 7.93 14.89
N PRO A 324 18.58 8.73 15.37
CA PRO A 324 19.20 8.47 16.67
C PRO A 324 18.21 8.57 17.84
N GLU A 325 17.28 9.53 17.76
CA GLU A 325 16.26 9.73 18.78
C GLU A 325 15.16 8.68 18.69
N MET A 326 14.80 8.26 17.48
CA MET A 326 13.87 7.16 17.26
C MET A 326 14.38 5.86 17.89
N ASN A 327 15.68 5.55 17.75
CA ASN A 327 16.29 4.39 18.40
C ASN A 327 16.20 4.42 19.92
N ARG A 328 16.27 5.62 20.54
CA ARG A 328 16.10 5.76 21.99
C ARG A 328 14.65 5.56 22.44
N LEU A 329 13.69 5.81 21.56
CA LEU A 329 12.26 5.67 21.84
C LEU A 329 11.71 4.28 21.53
N LEU A 330 12.35 3.54 20.63
CA LEU A 330 11.97 2.16 20.30
C LEU A 330 12.43 1.17 21.40
N PRO A 331 11.64 0.13 21.67
CA PRO A 331 12.09 -1.00 22.50
C PRO A 331 13.41 -1.57 21.99
N GLU A 332 14.18 -2.23 22.88
CA GLU A 332 15.55 -2.69 22.58
C GLU A 332 15.60 -3.63 21.37
N GLU A 333 14.62 -4.50 21.24
CA GLU A 333 14.47 -5.49 20.18
C GLU A 333 14.30 -4.86 18.77
N PHE A 334 13.91 -3.58 18.71
CA PHE A 334 13.68 -2.84 17.46
C PHE A 334 14.69 -1.72 17.20
N ARG A 335 15.80 -1.70 17.96
CA ARG A 335 16.92 -0.79 17.72
C ARG A 335 17.77 -1.26 16.54
N GLY A 336 18.52 -0.34 15.92
CA GLY A 336 19.41 -0.65 14.79
C GLY A 336 18.71 -0.81 13.45
N LEU A 337 17.44 -0.41 13.34
CA LEU A 337 16.65 -0.49 12.10
C LEU A 337 16.80 0.73 11.18
N GLU A 338 17.67 1.68 11.49
CA GLU A 338 17.80 2.96 10.78
C GLU A 338 18.05 2.76 9.29
N THR A 339 19.02 1.90 8.96
CA THR A 339 19.39 1.62 7.57
C THR A 339 18.25 0.97 6.80
N VAL A 340 17.47 0.10 7.45
CA VAL A 340 16.28 -0.55 6.87
C VAL A 340 15.18 0.50 6.63
N ILE A 341 14.91 1.36 7.62
CA ILE A 341 13.90 2.43 7.52
C ILE A 341 14.25 3.40 6.38
N LEU A 342 15.52 3.84 6.32
CA LEU A 342 15.97 4.81 5.32
C LEU A 342 15.98 4.20 3.92
N THR A 343 16.42 2.95 3.77
CA THR A 343 16.43 2.25 2.48
C THR A 343 15.01 2.01 1.97
N ALA A 344 14.12 1.50 2.83
CA ALA A 344 12.70 1.33 2.48
C ALA A 344 12.03 2.68 2.18
N GLY A 345 12.35 3.74 2.94
CA GLY A 345 11.88 5.10 2.71
C GLY A 345 12.35 5.66 1.36
N ALA A 346 13.63 5.46 1.03
CA ALA A 346 14.19 5.88 -0.27
C ALA A 346 13.51 5.18 -1.45
N ALA A 347 13.21 3.88 -1.35
CA ALA A 347 12.41 3.17 -2.35
C ALA A 347 11.04 3.83 -2.57
N LYS A 348 10.38 4.24 -1.48
CA LYS A 348 9.06 4.90 -1.53
C LYS A 348 9.15 6.31 -2.12
N VAL A 349 10.21 7.06 -1.83
CA VAL A 349 10.46 8.39 -2.43
C VAL A 349 10.67 8.27 -3.95
N LEU A 350 11.40 7.25 -4.42
CA LEU A 350 11.56 6.98 -5.85
C LEU A 350 10.22 6.67 -6.54
N LEU A 351 9.37 5.85 -5.91
CA LEU A 351 8.01 5.57 -6.41
C LEU A 351 7.19 6.85 -6.49
N SER A 352 7.21 7.66 -5.44
CA SER A 352 6.49 8.94 -5.35
C SER A 352 6.91 9.89 -6.46
N GLY A 353 8.21 10.06 -6.69
CA GLY A 353 8.74 10.86 -7.80
C GLY A 353 8.30 10.34 -9.18
N SER A 354 8.02 9.04 -9.32
CA SER A 354 7.61 8.44 -10.60
C SER A 354 6.10 8.46 -10.86
N ILE A 355 5.28 8.98 -9.94
CA ILE A 355 3.80 8.95 -10.04
C ILE A 355 3.30 9.63 -11.31
N GLY A 356 3.84 10.80 -11.68
CA GLY A 356 3.43 11.52 -12.88
C GLY A 356 3.57 10.66 -14.15
N SER A 357 4.71 10.00 -14.33
CA SER A 357 4.94 9.10 -15.46
C SER A 357 4.11 7.81 -15.38
N HIS A 358 3.82 7.31 -14.17
CA HIS A 358 2.94 6.17 -13.97
C HIS A 358 1.50 6.47 -14.41
N VAL A 359 0.97 7.62 -13.99
CA VAL A 359 -0.38 8.07 -14.37
C VAL A 359 -0.45 8.37 -15.87
N LEU A 360 0.57 9.04 -16.44
CA LEU A 360 0.65 9.32 -17.87
C LEU A 360 0.53 8.05 -18.72
N LEU A 361 1.35 7.03 -18.42
CA LEU A 361 1.30 5.74 -19.11
C LEU A 361 -0.05 5.05 -18.89
N GLY A 362 -0.56 5.04 -17.66
CA GLY A 362 -1.81 4.37 -17.32
C GLY A 362 -3.06 4.99 -17.94
N GLN A 363 -3.03 6.30 -18.28
CA GLN A 363 -4.14 7.03 -18.92
C GLN A 363 -3.99 7.14 -20.45
N SER A 364 -2.85 6.73 -21.01
CA SER A 364 -2.57 6.73 -22.43
C SER A 364 -2.96 5.42 -23.12
N ASP A 365 -2.92 5.38 -24.46
CA ASP A 365 -3.10 4.16 -25.26
C ASP A 365 -2.05 3.09 -24.97
N HIS A 366 -0.99 3.47 -24.26
CA HIS A 366 0.12 2.59 -23.87
C HIS A 366 -0.04 1.97 -22.46
N TYR A 367 -1.25 1.99 -21.87
CA TYR A 367 -1.53 1.50 -20.49
C TYR A 367 -1.06 0.05 -20.26
N GLN A 368 -1.07 -0.80 -21.29
CA GLN A 368 -0.58 -2.18 -21.18
C GLN A 368 0.91 -2.27 -20.79
N LYS A 369 1.72 -1.28 -21.19
CA LYS A 369 3.14 -1.22 -20.80
C LYS A 369 3.31 -0.99 -19.29
N THR A 370 2.34 -0.34 -18.64
CA THR A 370 2.35 -0.18 -17.17
C THR A 370 2.26 -1.52 -16.46
N ILE A 371 1.47 -2.46 -16.99
CA ILE A 371 1.36 -3.83 -16.45
C ILE A 371 2.72 -4.52 -16.53
N GLY A 372 3.36 -4.50 -17.71
CA GLY A 372 4.69 -5.09 -17.88
C GLY A 372 5.74 -4.48 -16.95
N LEU A 373 5.76 -3.14 -16.82
CA LEU A 373 6.69 -2.44 -15.93
C LEU A 373 6.47 -2.76 -14.45
N ASN A 374 5.24 -3.00 -14.01
CA ASN A 374 4.99 -3.45 -12.65
C ASN A 374 5.50 -4.89 -12.44
N TRP A 375 5.38 -5.76 -13.45
CA TRP A 375 5.91 -7.12 -13.39
C TRP A 375 7.45 -7.18 -13.44
N THR A 376 8.14 -6.24 -14.09
CA THR A 376 9.62 -6.17 -14.03
C THR A 376 10.10 -5.91 -12.61
N MET A 377 9.35 -5.13 -11.82
CA MET A 377 9.67 -4.89 -10.41
C MET A 377 9.60 -6.19 -9.59
N VAL A 378 8.54 -7.00 -9.77
CA VAL A 378 8.38 -8.30 -9.09
C VAL A 378 9.48 -9.27 -9.55
N ALA A 379 9.72 -9.35 -10.85
CA ALA A 379 10.74 -10.23 -11.44
C ALA A 379 12.16 -9.90 -10.95
N ALA A 380 12.43 -8.66 -10.60
CA ALA A 380 13.68 -8.26 -9.97
C ALA A 380 13.70 -8.50 -8.46
N ALA A 381 12.60 -8.18 -7.76
CA ALA A 381 12.55 -8.26 -6.31
C ALA A 381 12.76 -9.69 -5.78
N ILE A 382 12.13 -10.70 -6.40
CA ILE A 382 12.21 -12.08 -5.92
C ILE A 382 13.67 -12.61 -5.95
N PRO A 383 14.39 -12.59 -7.10
CA PRO A 383 15.78 -13.05 -7.14
C PRO A 383 16.71 -12.23 -6.22
N LEU A 384 16.50 -10.91 -6.16
CA LEU A 384 17.30 -10.05 -5.30
C LEU A 384 17.09 -10.38 -3.81
N ASN A 385 15.86 -10.64 -3.37
CA ASN A 385 15.58 -11.09 -2.02
C ASN A 385 16.25 -12.45 -1.72
N LEU A 386 16.13 -13.43 -2.64
CA LEU A 386 16.77 -14.74 -2.51
C LEU A 386 18.30 -14.67 -2.42
N TRP A 387 18.91 -13.64 -2.99
CA TRP A 387 20.35 -13.44 -2.99
C TRP A 387 20.83 -12.55 -1.85
N MET A 388 20.10 -11.50 -1.50
CA MET A 388 20.56 -10.49 -0.53
C MET A 388 20.24 -10.86 0.93
N ILE A 389 19.13 -11.58 1.18
CA ILE A 389 18.68 -11.88 2.54
C ILE A 389 19.52 -12.97 3.20
N PRO A 390 19.63 -14.20 2.63
CA PRO A 390 20.20 -15.33 3.34
C PRO A 390 21.73 -15.29 3.37
N GLU A 391 22.32 -15.99 4.36
CA GLU A 391 23.77 -16.15 4.48
C GLU A 391 24.40 -16.90 3.30
N SER A 392 23.64 -17.76 2.65
CA SER A 392 24.05 -18.42 1.39
C SER A 392 24.27 -17.46 0.21
N GLY A 393 23.84 -16.23 0.34
CA GLY A 393 24.06 -15.14 -0.62
C GLY A 393 24.90 -14.02 -0.03
N LEU A 394 24.33 -12.81 0.12
CA LEU A 394 25.03 -11.67 0.72
C LEU A 394 24.90 -11.60 2.26
N GLY A 395 23.98 -12.33 2.88
CA GLY A 395 23.81 -12.37 4.33
C GLY A 395 23.37 -11.04 4.96
N LEU A 396 22.71 -10.17 4.21
CA LEU A 396 22.35 -8.82 4.69
C LEU A 396 21.07 -8.81 5.56
N GLY A 397 20.41 -9.94 5.74
CA GLY A 397 19.22 -10.07 6.59
C GLY A 397 18.11 -9.05 6.23
N LEU A 398 17.61 -8.33 7.22
CA LEU A 398 16.54 -7.32 7.02
C LEU A 398 16.95 -6.19 6.08
N LEU A 399 18.21 -5.76 6.12
CA LEU A 399 18.72 -4.76 5.20
C LEU A 399 18.74 -5.29 3.76
N GLY A 400 19.01 -6.59 3.58
CA GLY A 400 18.96 -7.28 2.30
C GLY A 400 17.57 -7.19 1.66
N ALA A 401 16.50 -7.39 2.43
CA ALA A 401 15.12 -7.23 1.97
C ALA A 401 14.81 -5.78 1.52
N ALA A 402 15.23 -4.80 2.34
CA ALA A 402 15.03 -3.39 1.98
C ALA A 402 15.81 -2.98 0.72
N LEU A 403 17.07 -3.44 0.57
CA LEU A 403 17.91 -3.18 -0.60
C LEU A 403 17.38 -3.90 -1.86
N ALA A 404 16.89 -5.12 -1.74
CA ALA A 404 16.27 -5.86 -2.84
C ALA A 404 15.07 -5.09 -3.39
N THR A 405 14.18 -4.66 -2.50
CA THR A 405 13.01 -3.84 -2.88
C THR A 405 13.43 -2.47 -3.43
N PHE A 406 14.40 -1.78 -2.84
CA PHE A 406 14.92 -0.52 -3.37
C PHE A 406 15.47 -0.70 -4.80
N SER A 407 16.28 -1.73 -5.03
CA SER A 407 16.88 -2.02 -6.32
C SER A 407 15.83 -2.39 -7.38
N ALA A 408 14.84 -3.20 -7.03
CA ALA A 408 13.72 -3.55 -7.90
C ALA A 408 12.87 -2.33 -8.29
N VAL A 409 12.60 -1.45 -7.32
CA VAL A 409 11.90 -0.17 -7.53
C VAL A 409 12.71 0.73 -8.45
N LEU A 410 14.00 0.89 -8.18
CA LEU A 410 14.91 1.71 -9.00
C LEU A 410 14.91 1.23 -10.45
N LEU A 411 15.06 -0.08 -10.67
CA LEU A 411 14.99 -0.68 -12.00
C LEU A 411 13.66 -0.38 -12.70
N SER A 412 12.53 -0.56 -12.01
CA SER A 412 11.20 -0.28 -12.55
C SER A 412 11.01 1.20 -12.88
N VAL A 413 11.51 2.11 -12.04
CA VAL A 413 11.43 3.56 -12.28
C VAL A 413 12.28 3.94 -13.48
N VAL A 414 13.52 3.44 -13.58
CA VAL A 414 14.40 3.69 -14.73
C VAL A 414 13.78 3.15 -16.01
N ALA A 415 13.27 1.92 -15.99
CA ALA A 415 12.59 1.32 -17.14
C ALA A 415 11.37 2.13 -17.57
N ARG A 416 10.59 2.64 -16.60
CA ARG A 416 9.41 3.51 -16.87
C ARG A 416 9.82 4.82 -17.52
N GLN A 417 10.85 5.48 -17.02
CA GLN A 417 11.37 6.72 -17.62
C GLN A 417 11.92 6.49 -19.04
N TRP A 418 12.58 5.35 -19.25
CA TRP A 418 13.06 4.95 -20.59
C TRP A 418 11.89 4.72 -21.56
N VAL A 419 10.81 4.04 -21.12
CA VAL A 419 9.60 3.83 -21.94
C VAL A 419 8.93 5.16 -22.28
N VAL A 420 8.79 6.05 -21.30
CA VAL A 420 8.23 7.40 -21.51
C VAL A 420 9.08 8.19 -22.51
N TRP A 421 10.40 8.17 -22.36
CA TRP A 421 11.28 8.80 -23.31
C TRP A 421 11.16 8.24 -24.73
N ARG A 422 11.07 6.92 -24.88
CA ARG A 422 10.91 6.25 -26.18
C ARG A 422 9.61 6.60 -26.88
N ILE A 423 8.52 6.80 -26.13
CA ILE A 423 7.19 7.06 -26.71
C ILE A 423 7.02 8.53 -27.08
N TRP A 424 7.43 9.44 -26.17
CA TRP A 424 7.15 10.87 -26.33
C TRP A 424 8.40 11.72 -26.63
N ASN A 425 9.57 11.12 -26.71
CA ASN A 425 10.88 11.80 -26.87
C ASN A 425 11.10 12.92 -25.81
N ARG A 426 10.59 12.72 -24.61
CA ARG A 426 10.69 13.66 -23.48
C ARG A 426 11.34 12.98 -22.28
N ARG A 427 12.28 13.67 -21.65
CA ARG A 427 12.94 13.20 -20.43
C ARG A 427 12.36 13.87 -19.20
N ILE A 428 12.03 13.04 -18.21
CA ILE A 428 11.75 13.42 -16.84
C ILE A 428 12.73 12.54 -16.08
N PRO A 429 13.53 12.94 -15.31
CA PRO A 429 13.89 14.12 -14.58
C PRO A 429 15.01 14.92 -15.25
N GLY A 430 15.17 16.15 -14.79
CA GLY A 430 16.29 17.01 -15.20
C GLY A 430 17.20 17.33 -14.02
N VAL A 431 18.07 18.30 -14.22
CA VAL A 431 18.96 18.85 -13.17
C VAL A 431 18.19 19.27 -11.91
N LYS A 432 16.93 19.73 -12.04
CA LYS A 432 16.07 20.05 -10.90
C LYS A 432 15.87 18.88 -9.92
N SER A 433 15.79 17.66 -10.41
CA SER A 433 15.61 16.49 -9.52
C SER A 433 16.85 16.23 -8.65
N LEU A 434 18.05 16.47 -9.21
CA LEU A 434 19.29 16.38 -8.45
C LEU A 434 19.37 17.49 -7.40
N LEU A 435 18.95 18.72 -7.75
CA LEU A 435 18.88 19.84 -6.81
C LEU A 435 17.87 19.56 -5.68
N ILE A 436 16.71 18.97 -6.01
CA ILE A 436 15.72 18.58 -5.00
C ILE A 436 16.31 17.53 -4.05
N LEU A 437 16.96 16.49 -4.59
CA LEU A 437 17.59 15.45 -3.77
C LEU A 437 18.67 16.06 -2.87
N ALA A 438 19.52 16.93 -3.39
CA ALA A 438 20.53 17.62 -2.59
C ALA A 438 19.89 18.51 -1.51
N ALA A 439 18.87 19.30 -1.86
CA ALA A 439 18.16 20.18 -0.93
C ALA A 439 17.45 19.42 0.20
N VAL A 440 17.14 18.15 -0.01
CA VAL A 440 16.50 17.26 0.97
C VAL A 440 17.56 16.49 1.78
N CYS A 441 18.52 15.84 1.11
CA CYS A 441 19.49 14.96 1.78
C CYS A 441 20.48 15.75 2.64
N LEU A 442 20.95 16.93 2.20
CA LEU A 442 21.94 17.71 2.95
C LEU A 442 21.43 18.16 4.33
N PRO A 443 20.25 18.79 4.48
CA PRO A 443 19.72 19.12 5.79
C PRO A 443 19.47 17.89 6.67
N GLY A 444 18.97 16.79 6.10
CA GLY A 444 18.78 15.52 6.81
C GLY A 444 20.09 15.02 7.42
N GLN A 445 21.18 14.98 6.62
CA GLN A 445 22.50 14.54 7.07
C GLN A 445 23.10 15.49 8.09
N LEU A 446 23.04 16.80 7.87
CA LEU A 446 23.62 17.78 8.79
C LEU A 446 22.97 17.73 10.17
N LEU A 447 21.64 17.64 10.20
CA LEU A 447 20.90 17.55 11.47
C LEU A 447 20.95 16.16 12.10
N HIS A 448 21.22 15.09 11.33
CA HIS A 448 21.53 13.77 11.87
C HIS A 448 22.80 13.79 12.73
N LEU A 449 23.82 14.47 12.27
CA LEU A 449 25.11 14.58 12.98
C LEU A 449 25.05 15.51 14.22
N TRP A 450 23.99 16.32 14.33
CA TRP A 450 23.82 17.21 15.47
C TRP A 450 23.12 16.52 16.63
N THR A 451 23.80 16.41 17.77
CA THR A 451 23.31 15.68 18.96
C THR A 451 23.19 16.62 20.16
N PRO A 452 22.14 17.45 20.25
CA PRO A 452 21.95 18.36 21.38
C PRO A 452 21.59 17.60 22.66
N GLU A 453 21.92 18.19 23.81
CA GLU A 453 21.51 17.67 25.13
C GLU A 453 20.08 18.11 25.46
N ALA A 454 19.10 17.26 25.18
CA ALA A 454 17.70 17.47 25.53
C ALA A 454 16.93 16.13 25.57
N THR A 455 15.66 16.17 25.91
CA THR A 455 14.81 14.96 25.85
C THR A 455 14.68 14.44 24.41
N ALA A 456 14.62 13.12 24.22
CA ALA A 456 14.53 12.51 22.89
C ALA A 456 13.37 13.10 22.06
N VAL A 457 12.20 13.30 22.66
CA VAL A 457 11.03 13.92 22.01
C VAL A 457 11.31 15.38 21.63
N GLY A 458 11.95 16.16 22.54
CA GLY A 458 12.31 17.55 22.27
C GLY A 458 13.28 17.68 21.09
N ILE A 459 14.30 16.81 21.04
CA ILE A 459 15.27 16.78 19.95
C ILE A 459 14.61 16.37 18.62
N LEU A 460 13.71 15.39 18.65
CA LEU A 460 12.96 14.93 17.47
C LEU A 460 12.14 16.08 16.86
N LEU A 461 11.41 16.84 17.69
CA LEU A 461 10.64 18.02 17.27
C LEU A 461 11.55 19.11 16.72
N LEU A 462 12.66 19.38 17.39
CA LEU A 462 13.63 20.42 16.99
C LEU A 462 14.29 20.08 15.65
N LYS A 463 14.78 18.86 15.49
CA LYS A 463 15.38 18.40 14.23
C LYS A 463 14.39 18.40 13.08
N SER A 464 13.18 17.86 13.29
CA SER A 464 12.12 17.86 12.27
C SER A 464 11.72 19.26 11.85
N THR A 465 11.66 20.22 12.79
CA THR A 465 11.40 21.62 12.50
C THR A 465 12.57 22.25 11.73
N GLY A 466 13.81 21.97 12.13
CA GLY A 466 15.03 22.43 11.46
C GLY A 466 15.11 21.94 10.01
N VAL A 467 14.87 20.64 9.76
CA VAL A 467 14.79 20.10 8.39
C VAL A 467 13.70 20.81 7.60
N THR A 468 12.50 20.96 8.21
CA THR A 468 11.36 21.59 7.52
C THR A 468 11.67 23.02 7.09
N VAL A 469 12.22 23.84 7.99
CA VAL A 469 12.59 25.21 7.69
C VAL A 469 13.67 25.26 6.61
N THR A 470 14.72 24.46 6.74
CA THR A 470 15.84 24.46 5.79
C THR A 470 15.40 23.99 4.40
N VAL A 471 14.63 22.89 4.31
CA VAL A 471 14.10 22.42 3.02
C VAL A 471 13.14 23.44 2.41
N ALA A 472 12.29 24.09 3.20
CA ALA A 472 11.38 25.13 2.71
C ALA A 472 12.16 26.35 2.17
N LEU A 473 13.21 26.79 2.86
CA LEU A 473 14.08 27.89 2.40
C LEU A 473 14.82 27.53 1.12
N LEU A 474 15.40 26.33 1.02
CA LEU A 474 16.07 25.85 -0.18
C LEU A 474 15.10 25.67 -1.35
N ALA A 475 13.91 25.12 -1.11
CA ALA A 475 12.88 25.00 -2.12
C ALA A 475 12.43 26.37 -2.65
N TRP A 476 12.34 27.35 -1.76
CA TRP A 476 12.01 28.74 -2.13
C TRP A 476 13.13 29.40 -2.93
N SER A 477 14.34 29.41 -2.41
CA SER A 477 15.50 30.10 -3.02
C SER A 477 15.91 29.53 -4.38
N LEU A 478 15.83 28.20 -4.52
CA LEU A 478 16.18 27.48 -5.75
C LEU A 478 15.00 27.29 -6.71
N ASN A 479 13.83 27.85 -6.38
CA ASN A 479 12.60 27.73 -7.19
C ASN A 479 12.28 26.27 -7.60
N LEU A 480 12.34 25.36 -6.62
CA LEU A 480 12.18 23.93 -6.88
C LEU A 480 10.71 23.53 -7.13
N ALA A 481 9.75 24.27 -6.55
CA ALA A 481 8.31 24.06 -6.71
C ALA A 481 7.60 25.41 -7.07
N PRO A 482 7.79 25.95 -8.29
CA PRO A 482 7.32 27.29 -8.68
C PRO A 482 5.79 27.44 -8.59
N GLU A 483 5.02 26.40 -8.88
CA GLU A 483 3.56 26.44 -8.79
C GLU A 483 3.06 26.57 -7.34
N GLY A 484 3.70 25.87 -6.40
CA GLY A 484 3.41 26.00 -4.96
C GLY A 484 3.73 27.41 -4.45
N GLN A 485 4.84 27.98 -4.90
CA GLN A 485 5.24 29.36 -4.56
C GLN A 485 4.23 30.38 -5.12
N ALA A 486 3.80 30.23 -6.37
CA ALA A 486 2.82 31.11 -6.99
C ALA A 486 1.48 31.09 -6.24
N LEU A 487 1.00 29.91 -5.81
CA LEU A 487 -0.23 29.76 -5.01
C LEU A 487 -0.10 30.42 -3.63
N LEU A 488 1.03 30.28 -2.96
CA LEU A 488 1.29 30.92 -1.67
C LEU A 488 1.32 32.45 -1.80
N LEU A 489 2.02 32.97 -2.80
CA LEU A 489 2.08 34.42 -3.08
C LEU A 489 0.70 35.00 -3.41
N GLN A 490 -0.10 34.28 -4.20
CA GLN A 490 -1.48 34.69 -4.50
C GLN A 490 -2.35 34.73 -3.24
N LYS A 491 -2.22 33.73 -2.34
CA LYS A 491 -2.98 33.66 -1.09
C LYS A 491 -2.55 34.73 -0.09
N ILE A 492 -1.26 35.08 -0.03
CA ILE A 492 -0.75 36.17 0.79
C ILE A 492 -1.28 37.52 0.26
N ARG A 493 -1.23 37.74 -1.05
CA ARG A 493 -1.77 38.97 -1.67
C ARG A 493 -3.27 39.13 -1.45
N SER A 494 -4.06 38.04 -1.58
CA SER A 494 -5.51 38.06 -1.36
C SER A 494 -5.93 38.25 0.11
N ARG A 495 -5.01 38.12 1.07
CA ARG A 495 -5.25 38.43 2.50
C ARG A 495 -4.77 39.82 2.88
N ALA A 496 -3.95 40.45 2.05
CA ALA A 496 -3.43 41.80 2.26
C ALA A 496 -4.27 42.89 1.55
N THR A 497 -5.19 42.48 0.70
CA THR A 497 -6.28 43.30 0.13
C THR A 497 -7.60 43.00 0.84
#